data_4d90fb02d2b36c770aa3690b9cf6c3a9
#
_entry.id   4d90fb02d2b36c770aa3690b9cf6c3a9
#
_cell.length_a   1.000
_cell.length_b   1.000
_cell.length_c   1.000
_cell.angle_alpha   90.00
_cell.angle_beta   90.00
_cell.angle_gamma   90.00
#
_symmetry.space_group_name_H-M   'P 1'
#
loop_
_entity.id
_entity.type
_entity.pdbx_description
1 polymer ?
#
loop_
_entity_poly.entity_id
_entity_poly.type
_entity_poly.pdbx_seq_one_letter_code
_entity_poly.pdbx_strand_id
1 'polypeptide(L)'
;TFEEMLELASLGSKVLHPRSVEFAGRYRVPVRVMSTFAEGPGTLITLEKDNMEQALVSGIAHSTDEAKVTVSGVPDIPGIASKILGPVGGKNIEVDMIVQNTGVDGMTDFTFTVKRQDFHPTLSLLDDVAKDIGAREVTGDNTIAKV
;
A
#
# COMPACT_ATOMS: atom_id res chain seq x y z
N THR A 1 -3.13 16.83 12.34
CA THR A 1 -1.66 16.94 12.40
C THR A 1 -1.03 16.73 11.03
N PHE A 2 0.26 17.08 10.87
CA PHE A 2 1.01 16.77 9.64
C PHE A 2 1.17 15.27 9.43
N GLU A 3 1.38 14.50 10.49
CA GLU A 3 1.53 13.05 10.45
C GLU A 3 0.25 12.38 9.94
N GLU A 4 -0.90 12.70 10.52
CA GLU A 4 -2.20 12.19 10.05
C GLU A 4 -2.48 12.56 8.60
N MET A 5 -2.18 13.80 8.20
CA MET A 5 -2.39 14.22 6.82
C MET A 5 -1.43 13.53 5.84
N LEU A 6 -0.19 13.26 6.26
CA LEU A 6 0.79 12.53 5.45
C LEU A 6 0.34 11.09 5.23
N GLU A 7 -0.15 10.41 6.27
CA GLU A 7 -0.75 9.08 6.17
C GLU A 7 -1.94 9.08 5.20
N LEU A 8 -2.91 9.98 5.39
CA LEU A 8 -4.05 10.11 4.50
C LEU A 8 -3.63 10.36 3.04
N ALA A 9 -2.65 11.23 2.82
CA ALA A 9 -2.19 11.59 1.49
C ALA A 9 -1.44 10.43 0.80
N SER A 10 -0.66 9.66 1.54
CA SER A 10 0.09 8.50 1.02
C SER A 10 -0.81 7.30 0.73
N LEU A 11 -1.89 7.14 1.47
CA LEU A 11 -2.81 6.00 1.36
C LEU A 11 -4.02 6.25 0.43
N GLY A 12 -4.02 7.34 -0.36
CA GLY A 12 -4.98 7.54 -1.43
C GLY A 12 -5.93 8.72 -1.26
N SER A 13 -5.86 9.49 -0.17
CA SER A 13 -6.59 10.75 -0.08
C SER A 13 -6.01 11.77 -1.07
N LYS A 14 -6.82 12.18 -2.04
CA LYS A 14 -6.41 13.11 -3.12
C LYS A 14 -6.58 14.60 -2.73
N VAL A 15 -6.52 14.91 -1.44
CA VAL A 15 -6.68 16.29 -0.93
C VAL A 15 -5.39 17.08 -1.07
N LEU A 16 -4.27 16.52 -0.61
CA LEU A 16 -2.93 17.09 -0.73
C LEU A 16 -1.95 16.06 -1.29
N HIS A 17 -0.94 16.55 -1.97
CA HIS A 17 0.16 15.70 -2.41
C HIS A 17 1.09 15.41 -1.22
N PRO A 18 1.56 14.14 -1.00
CA PRO A 18 2.41 13.77 0.15
C PRO A 18 3.62 14.68 0.32
N ARG A 19 4.34 15.00 -0.77
CA ARG A 19 5.49 15.91 -0.72
C ARG A 19 5.17 17.30 -0.19
N SER A 20 3.97 17.84 -0.49
CA SER A 20 3.56 19.15 0.01
C SER A 20 3.36 19.14 1.51
N VAL A 21 2.78 18.06 2.04
CA VAL A 21 2.58 17.84 3.48
C VAL A 21 3.92 17.68 4.19
N GLU A 22 4.81 16.84 3.62
CA GLU A 22 6.15 16.60 4.15
C GLU A 22 6.97 17.89 4.24
N PHE A 23 6.99 18.68 3.15
CA PHE A 23 7.69 19.97 3.14
C PHE A 23 7.12 20.94 4.17
N ALA A 24 5.80 21.09 4.23
CA ALA A 24 5.18 21.98 5.21
C ALA A 24 5.48 21.54 6.64
N GLY A 25 5.42 20.26 6.95
CA GLY A 25 5.78 19.71 8.25
C GLY A 25 7.25 19.94 8.60
N ARG A 26 8.16 19.68 7.66
CA ARG A 26 9.62 19.87 7.84
C ARG A 26 9.98 21.33 8.16
N TYR A 27 9.33 22.28 7.49
CA TYR A 27 9.57 23.70 7.71
C TYR A 27 8.64 24.33 8.76
N ARG A 28 7.77 23.50 9.38
CA ARG A 28 6.80 23.92 10.40
C ARG A 28 5.86 25.04 9.93
N VAL A 29 5.46 25.00 8.66
CA VAL A 29 4.55 25.97 8.07
C VAL A 29 3.12 25.41 8.14
N PRO A 30 2.23 25.99 8.95
CA PRO A 30 0.84 25.56 9.00
C PRO A 30 0.16 25.70 7.63
N VAL A 31 -0.60 24.68 7.24
CA VAL A 31 -1.31 24.64 5.95
C VAL A 31 -2.81 24.64 6.22
N ARG A 32 -3.54 25.53 5.57
CA ARG A 32 -4.99 25.52 5.63
C ARG A 32 -5.58 25.02 4.31
N VAL A 33 -6.32 23.94 4.39
CA VAL A 33 -7.04 23.35 3.27
C VAL A 33 -8.47 23.89 3.27
N MET A 34 -8.88 24.45 2.15
CA MET A 34 -10.21 25.07 2.00
C MET A 34 -10.91 24.51 0.75
N SER A 35 -12.24 24.52 0.76
CA SER A 35 -13.02 24.20 -0.43
C SER A 35 -12.87 25.30 -1.47
N THR A 36 -12.75 24.92 -2.75
CA THR A 36 -12.80 25.86 -3.87
C THR A 36 -14.23 26.31 -4.18
N PHE A 37 -15.23 25.54 -3.74
CA PHE A 37 -16.64 25.73 -4.13
C PHE A 37 -17.53 26.25 -3.00
N ALA A 38 -17.07 26.26 -1.77
CA ALA A 38 -17.84 26.68 -0.61
C ALA A 38 -16.99 27.50 0.35
N GLU A 39 -17.58 28.52 0.92
CA GLU A 39 -16.94 29.27 2.00
C GLU A 39 -16.96 28.47 3.31
N GLY A 40 -15.95 28.63 4.13
CA GLY A 40 -15.85 27.95 5.42
C GLY A 40 -14.47 28.07 6.05
N PRO A 41 -14.29 27.63 7.29
CA PRO A 41 -13.02 27.73 8.01
C PRO A 41 -11.94 26.83 7.44
N GLY A 42 -12.31 25.80 6.67
CA GLY A 42 -11.41 24.77 6.18
C GLY A 42 -10.80 23.92 7.30
N THR A 43 -9.77 23.14 6.93
CA THR A 43 -9.02 22.31 7.86
C THR A 43 -7.61 22.85 8.02
N LEU A 44 -7.18 23.10 9.25
CA LEU A 44 -5.83 23.53 9.57
C LEU A 44 -4.96 22.31 9.86
N ILE A 45 -3.87 22.16 9.10
CA ILE A 45 -2.84 21.15 9.29
C ILE A 45 -1.67 21.81 10.02
N THR A 46 -1.33 21.29 11.18
CA THR A 46 -0.33 21.89 12.09
C THR A 46 0.41 20.80 12.86
N LEU A 47 1.38 21.20 13.65
CA LEU A 47 2.04 20.30 14.60
C LEU A 47 1.07 19.87 15.71
N GLU A 48 1.27 18.69 16.23
CA GLU A 48 0.55 18.21 17.41
C GLU A 48 0.72 19.18 18.59
N LYS A 49 -0.36 19.41 19.33
CA LYS A 49 -0.33 20.19 20.56
C LYS A 49 -0.67 19.27 21.72
N ASP A 50 0.05 19.39 22.83
CA ASP A 50 -0.03 18.54 24.02
C ASP A 50 -1.45 18.41 24.64
N ASN A 51 -2.43 19.23 24.23
CA ASN A 51 -3.79 19.27 24.78
C ASN A 51 -4.87 18.93 23.73
N MET A 52 -4.53 18.32 22.62
CA MET A 52 -5.55 17.85 21.67
C MET A 52 -6.10 16.49 22.11
N GLU A 53 -7.42 16.39 22.26
CA GLU A 53 -8.07 15.09 22.38
C GLU A 53 -7.75 14.26 21.14
N GLN A 54 -7.09 13.10 21.34
CA GLN A 54 -6.79 12.19 20.25
C GLN A 54 -8.07 11.45 19.88
N ALA A 55 -8.55 11.68 18.68
CA ALA A 55 -9.63 10.87 18.12
C ALA A 55 -9.11 9.44 17.87
N LEU A 56 -9.93 8.44 18.20
CA LEU A 56 -9.58 7.04 17.93
C LEU A 56 -9.40 6.76 16.43
N VAL A 57 -10.14 7.49 15.58
CA VAL A 57 -10.04 7.47 14.13
C VAL A 57 -10.04 8.91 13.63
N SER A 58 -8.93 9.36 13.06
CA SER A 58 -8.78 10.73 12.55
C SER A 58 -9.25 10.89 11.10
N GLY A 59 -9.25 9.80 10.34
CA GLY A 59 -9.70 9.80 8.95
C GLY A 59 -9.63 8.42 8.33
N ILE A 60 -10.26 8.27 7.15
CA ILE A 60 -10.25 7.06 6.36
C ILE A 60 -9.86 7.45 4.93
N ALA A 61 -8.83 6.80 4.39
CA ALA A 61 -8.46 6.90 3.00
C ALA A 61 -8.61 5.53 2.32
N HIS A 62 -8.87 5.51 1.02
CA HIS A 62 -8.94 4.27 0.27
C HIS A 62 -8.36 4.43 -1.13
N SER A 63 -7.78 3.35 -1.64
CA SER A 63 -7.36 3.19 -3.02
C SER A 63 -8.09 2.00 -3.65
N THR A 64 -8.67 2.22 -4.82
CA THR A 64 -9.34 1.17 -5.60
C THR A 64 -8.50 0.69 -6.77
N ASP A 65 -7.35 1.29 -7.01
CA ASP A 65 -6.40 0.88 -8.07
C ASP A 65 -5.42 -0.18 -7.56
N GLU A 66 -5.97 -1.21 -6.91
CA GLU A 66 -5.22 -2.28 -6.29
C GLU A 66 -5.72 -3.64 -6.77
N ALA A 67 -4.80 -4.58 -6.90
CA ALA A 67 -5.08 -5.99 -7.12
C ALA A 67 -4.20 -6.84 -6.21
N LYS A 68 -4.77 -7.86 -5.62
CA LYS A 68 -4.09 -8.82 -4.75
C LYS A 68 -3.60 -10.00 -5.58
N VAL A 69 -2.37 -10.42 -5.35
CA VAL A 69 -1.78 -11.64 -5.92
C VAL A 69 -1.26 -12.49 -4.77
N THR A 70 -1.55 -13.77 -4.80
CA THR A 70 -1.13 -14.76 -3.80
C THR A 70 -0.43 -15.92 -4.48
N VAL A 71 0.76 -16.25 -4.03
CA VAL A 71 1.50 -17.46 -4.36
C VAL A 71 1.40 -18.39 -3.16
N SER A 72 0.64 -19.47 -3.30
CA SER A 72 0.31 -20.36 -2.20
C SER A 72 1.19 -21.60 -2.17
N GLY A 73 1.44 -22.10 -0.96
CA GLY A 73 2.22 -23.34 -0.75
C GLY A 73 3.66 -23.20 -1.20
N VAL A 74 4.29 -22.09 -0.89
CA VAL A 74 5.70 -21.82 -1.18
C VAL A 74 6.57 -22.40 -0.08
N PRO A 75 7.70 -23.10 -0.38
CA PRO A 75 8.63 -23.55 0.64
C PRO A 75 9.18 -22.37 1.48
N ASP A 76 9.12 -22.48 2.81
CA ASP A 76 9.65 -21.44 3.71
C ASP A 76 11.18 -21.58 3.85
N ILE A 77 11.87 -21.09 2.85
CA ILE A 77 13.34 -21.13 2.78
C ILE A 77 13.92 -19.73 2.56
N PRO A 78 15.12 -19.43 3.09
CA PRO A 78 15.78 -18.16 2.87
C PRO A 78 15.89 -17.78 1.39
N GLY A 79 15.54 -16.53 1.06
CA GLY A 79 15.63 -16.01 -0.31
C GLY A 79 14.39 -16.28 -1.19
N ILE A 80 13.36 -16.95 -0.71
CA ILE A 80 12.17 -17.25 -1.51
C ILE A 80 11.43 -15.97 -1.96
N ALA A 81 11.32 -14.99 -1.07
CA ALA A 81 10.72 -13.68 -1.41
C ALA A 81 11.46 -13.02 -2.60
N SER A 82 12.79 -13.11 -2.64
CA SER A 82 13.59 -12.56 -3.74
C SER A 82 13.35 -13.31 -5.06
N LYS A 83 13.09 -14.62 -5.01
CA LYS A 83 12.75 -15.41 -6.20
C LYS A 83 11.39 -15.04 -6.76
N ILE A 84 10.43 -14.68 -5.90
CA ILE A 84 9.08 -14.26 -6.29
C ILE A 84 9.09 -12.80 -6.79
N LEU A 85 9.64 -11.88 -5.99
CA LEU A 85 9.57 -10.45 -6.27
C LEU A 85 10.63 -9.96 -7.26
N GLY A 86 11.77 -10.65 -7.38
CA GLY A 86 12.83 -10.27 -8.31
C GLY A 86 12.36 -10.15 -9.76
N PRO A 87 11.69 -11.18 -10.33
CA PRO A 87 11.12 -11.11 -11.67
C PRO A 87 10.05 -10.01 -11.82
N VAL A 88 9.22 -9.77 -10.79
CA VAL A 88 8.19 -8.72 -10.77
C VAL A 88 8.84 -7.34 -10.85
N GLY A 89 9.83 -7.09 -10.00
CA GLY A 89 10.62 -5.85 -10.03
C GLY A 89 11.40 -5.67 -11.33
N GLY A 90 11.92 -6.76 -11.91
CA GLY A 90 12.60 -6.74 -13.20
C GLY A 90 11.72 -6.32 -14.38
N LYS A 91 10.39 -6.38 -14.22
CA LYS A 91 9.39 -5.86 -15.16
C LYS A 91 8.91 -4.44 -14.83
N ASN A 92 9.54 -3.77 -13.87
CA ASN A 92 9.12 -2.46 -13.34
C ASN A 92 7.68 -2.46 -12.81
N ILE A 93 7.19 -3.59 -12.31
CA ILE A 93 5.90 -3.68 -11.63
C ILE A 93 6.11 -3.26 -10.19
N GLU A 94 5.36 -2.25 -9.76
CA GLU A 94 5.39 -1.74 -8.40
C GLU A 94 4.60 -2.67 -7.46
N VAL A 95 5.24 -3.11 -6.38
CA VAL A 95 4.64 -3.93 -5.32
C VAL A 95 4.48 -3.06 -4.08
N ASP A 96 3.30 -3.09 -3.48
CA ASP A 96 3.02 -2.27 -2.29
C ASP A 96 2.95 -3.12 -1.02
N MET A 97 1.78 -3.62 -0.65
CA MET A 97 1.65 -4.43 0.56
C MET A 97 2.18 -5.85 0.34
N ILE A 98 3.03 -6.33 1.25
CA ILE A 98 3.55 -7.70 1.21
C ILE A 98 3.19 -8.36 2.55
N VAL A 99 2.54 -9.51 2.48
CA VAL A 99 2.15 -10.31 3.64
C VAL A 99 2.62 -11.75 3.40
N GLN A 100 3.36 -12.28 4.36
CA GLN A 100 3.79 -13.68 4.36
C GLN A 100 3.19 -14.37 5.58
N ASN A 101 2.42 -15.42 5.35
CA ASN A 101 1.81 -16.22 6.40
C ASN A 101 2.52 -17.57 6.50
N THR A 102 3.07 -17.87 7.67
CA THR A 102 3.71 -19.17 7.92
C THR A 102 2.65 -20.24 8.07
N GLY A 103 2.71 -21.26 7.23
CA GLY A 103 1.86 -22.44 7.31
C GLY A 103 2.37 -23.48 8.31
N VAL A 104 1.59 -24.55 8.53
CA VAL A 104 1.87 -25.57 9.55
C VAL A 104 2.93 -26.56 9.10
N ASP A 105 3.18 -26.72 7.79
CA ASP A 105 4.00 -27.78 7.20
C ASP A 105 5.32 -27.27 6.59
N GLY A 106 5.86 -26.15 7.11
CA GLY A 106 7.06 -25.53 6.51
C GLY A 106 6.81 -24.91 5.13
N MET A 107 5.55 -24.70 4.81
CA MET A 107 5.09 -23.95 3.63
C MET A 107 4.56 -22.57 4.09
N THR A 108 4.57 -21.63 3.18
CA THR A 108 4.07 -20.28 3.42
C THR A 108 3.22 -19.82 2.24
N ASP A 109 2.26 -18.94 2.51
CA ASP A 109 1.56 -18.21 1.46
C ASP A 109 2.15 -16.81 1.38
N PHE A 110 2.51 -16.39 0.17
CA PHE A 110 3.11 -15.11 -0.10
C PHE A 110 2.12 -14.25 -0.87
N THR A 111 1.57 -13.23 -0.22
CA THR A 111 0.57 -12.32 -0.79
C THR A 111 1.13 -10.93 -0.91
N PHE A 112 0.86 -10.28 -2.04
CA PHE A 112 1.20 -8.87 -2.24
C PHE A 112 0.19 -8.15 -3.12
N THR A 113 0.25 -6.82 -3.14
CA THR A 113 -0.59 -6.01 -4.01
C THR A 113 0.22 -5.35 -5.11
N VAL A 114 -0.42 -5.20 -6.26
CA VAL A 114 0.08 -4.48 -7.43
C VAL A 114 -1.03 -3.54 -7.94
N LYS A 115 -0.69 -2.61 -8.83
CA LYS A 115 -1.71 -1.80 -9.51
C LYS A 115 -2.57 -2.67 -10.42
N ARG A 116 -3.86 -2.33 -10.57
CA ARG A 116 -4.79 -3.10 -11.40
C ARG A 116 -4.32 -3.34 -12.82
N GLN A 117 -3.66 -2.36 -13.43
CA GLN A 117 -3.13 -2.49 -14.79
C GLN A 117 -2.06 -3.59 -14.89
N ASP A 118 -1.33 -3.84 -13.80
CA ASP A 118 -0.23 -4.80 -13.75
C ASP A 118 -0.69 -6.21 -13.30
N PHE A 119 -1.97 -6.39 -12.99
CA PHE A 119 -2.54 -7.63 -12.48
C PHE A 119 -2.30 -8.83 -13.40
N HIS A 120 -2.79 -8.77 -14.63
CA HIS A 120 -2.64 -9.88 -15.58
C HIS A 120 -1.18 -10.15 -15.98
N PRO A 121 -0.35 -9.13 -16.25
CA PRO A 121 1.09 -9.33 -16.45
C PRO A 121 1.77 -10.02 -15.27
N THR A 122 1.40 -9.67 -14.04
CA THR A 122 1.97 -10.27 -12.82
C THR A 122 1.57 -11.74 -12.69
N LEU A 123 0.30 -12.08 -12.87
CA LEU A 123 -0.15 -13.49 -12.82
C LEU A 123 0.59 -14.34 -13.86
N SER A 124 0.65 -13.89 -15.11
CA SER A 124 1.35 -14.64 -16.17
C SER A 124 2.84 -14.83 -15.87
N LEU A 125 3.49 -13.84 -15.29
CA LEU A 125 4.89 -13.94 -14.89
C LEU A 125 5.09 -14.94 -13.75
N LEU A 126 4.19 -14.89 -12.75
CA LEU A 126 4.30 -15.76 -11.57
C LEU A 126 3.91 -17.20 -11.82
N ASP A 127 3.13 -17.51 -12.84
CA ASP A 127 2.83 -18.90 -13.24
C ASP A 127 4.12 -19.67 -13.60
N ASP A 128 5.09 -19.03 -14.22
CA ASP A 128 6.37 -19.64 -14.53
C ASP A 128 7.28 -19.70 -13.30
N VAL A 129 7.33 -18.63 -12.50
CA VAL A 129 8.09 -18.59 -11.25
C VAL A 129 7.60 -19.66 -10.27
N ALA A 130 6.28 -19.84 -10.15
CA ALA A 130 5.67 -20.82 -9.25
C ALA A 130 6.10 -22.26 -9.56
N LYS A 131 6.20 -22.61 -10.84
CA LYS A 131 6.73 -23.92 -11.28
C LYS A 131 8.17 -24.11 -10.84
N ASP A 132 9.01 -23.08 -11.01
CA ASP A 132 10.44 -23.12 -10.69
C ASP A 132 10.71 -23.26 -9.19
N ILE A 133 9.86 -22.66 -8.35
CA ILE A 133 10.03 -22.70 -6.90
C ILE A 133 9.22 -23.80 -6.20
N GLY A 134 8.41 -24.55 -6.96
CA GLY A 134 7.57 -25.62 -6.42
C GLY A 134 6.38 -25.12 -5.62
N ALA A 135 5.87 -23.94 -5.94
CA ALA A 135 4.66 -23.42 -5.33
C ALA A 135 3.42 -24.22 -5.79
N ARG A 136 2.38 -24.23 -4.95
CA ARG A 136 1.16 -24.98 -5.24
C ARG A 136 0.29 -24.28 -6.28
N GLU A 137 0.10 -22.98 -6.15
CA GLU A 137 -0.85 -22.22 -6.95
C GLU A 137 -0.53 -20.73 -6.94
N VAL A 138 -0.89 -20.05 -8.03
CA VAL A 138 -0.93 -18.58 -8.11
C VAL A 138 -2.39 -18.15 -8.28
N THR A 139 -2.87 -17.32 -7.38
CA THR A 139 -4.24 -16.78 -7.44
C THR A 139 -4.22 -15.27 -7.36
N GLY A 140 -5.29 -14.63 -7.77
CA GLY A 140 -5.39 -13.19 -7.69
C GLY A 140 -6.83 -12.68 -7.63
N ASP A 141 -6.96 -11.45 -7.12
CA ASP A 141 -8.23 -10.74 -7.03
C ASP A 141 -8.00 -9.24 -7.35
N ASN A 142 -8.64 -8.76 -8.39
CA ASN A 142 -8.58 -7.37 -8.83
C ASN A 142 -9.83 -6.56 -8.45
N THR A 143 -10.68 -7.10 -7.57
CA THR A 143 -11.91 -6.46 -7.09
C THR A 143 -11.77 -5.88 -5.68
N ILE A 144 -10.56 -5.79 -5.17
CA ILE A 144 -10.23 -5.27 -3.84
C ILE A 144 -10.10 -3.75 -3.80
N ALA A 145 -10.12 -3.22 -2.60
CA ALA A 145 -9.65 -1.88 -2.28
C ALA A 145 -8.72 -1.96 -1.05
N LYS A 146 -7.73 -1.07 -1.02
CA LYS A 146 -6.90 -0.84 0.15
C LYS A 146 -7.54 0.30 0.95
N VAL A 147 -7.74 0.10 2.26
CA VAL A 147 -8.33 1.08 3.19
C VAL A 147 -7.35 1.36 4.32
#